data_0b611d62ef82a599b8429adac39eb76f
#
_entry.id   0b611d62ef82a599b8429adac39eb76f
#
_cell.length_a   1.000
_cell.length_b   1.000
_cell.length_c   1.000
_cell.angle_alpha   90.00
_cell.angle_beta   90.00
_cell.angle_gamma   90.00
#
_symmetry.space_group_name_H-M   'P 1'
#
loop_
_entity.id
_entity.type
_entity.pdbx_description
1 polymer ?
#
loop_
_entity_poly.entity_id
_entity_poly.type
_entity_poly.pdbx_seq_one_letter_code
_entity_poly.pdbx_strand_id
1 'polypeptide(L)'
;MEGEGDLVLEINEESLHNKLLEHKNHIGFNCAEGSLIIASGLAFVYTIVSGKINNNILNIVSWCFAIGQIIYGLAQVIIALKTKFNAEKLYREIVKLDVSAHRYSLIAIKDSFMGYKSNRILTKYFEGKWNEYMFLSFPTAAERDEESLKNAIGAALKIPRDVIHLYQKASIYQPKISQDWNTVRAYYNTYYVVYIDSFPELLKNNEFEIDGVHYKWMTLEQMEREAEKKEHNKNERRTFARYI
;
A
#
# COMPACT_ATOMS: atom_id res chain seq x y z
N MET A 1 19.80 10.85 -6.40
CA MET A 1 19.19 9.74 -7.15
C MET A 1 18.80 8.73 -6.10
N GLU A 2 17.60 8.89 -5.56
CA GLU A 2 16.98 7.91 -4.68
C GLU A 2 16.61 6.73 -5.55
N GLY A 3 17.12 5.53 -5.19
CA GLY A 3 16.75 4.31 -5.88
C GLY A 3 15.26 4.08 -5.69
N GLU A 4 14.50 4.07 -6.78
CA GLU A 4 13.19 3.43 -6.80
C GLU A 4 13.40 1.98 -6.37
N GLY A 5 13.13 1.71 -5.08
CA GLY A 5 13.06 0.34 -4.61
C GLY A 5 11.92 -0.34 -5.36
N ASP A 6 12.23 -1.48 -5.97
CA ASP A 6 11.24 -2.30 -6.67
C ASP A 6 10.03 -2.51 -5.75
N LEU A 7 8.87 -2.10 -6.22
CA LEU A 7 7.61 -2.27 -5.50
C LEU A 7 7.26 -3.77 -5.55
N VAL A 8 7.58 -4.49 -4.48
CA VAL A 8 7.19 -5.89 -4.34
C VAL A 8 5.78 -5.95 -3.79
N LEU A 9 4.85 -6.50 -4.57
CA LEU A 9 3.47 -6.73 -4.17
C LEU A 9 3.36 -8.10 -3.49
N GLU A 10 2.89 -8.16 -2.25
CA GLU A 10 2.54 -9.42 -1.57
C GLU A 10 1.06 -9.70 -1.81
N ILE A 11 0.72 -10.50 -2.82
CA ILE A 11 -0.66 -10.82 -3.18
C ILE A 11 -0.94 -12.28 -2.82
N ASN A 12 -2.05 -12.52 -2.14
CA ASN A 12 -2.52 -13.88 -1.91
C ASN A 12 -2.93 -14.51 -3.25
N GLU A 13 -2.37 -15.69 -3.57
CA GLU A 13 -2.60 -16.41 -4.83
C GLU A 13 -4.08 -16.66 -5.10
N GLU A 14 -4.84 -17.09 -4.08
CA GLU A 14 -6.28 -17.37 -4.20
C GLU A 14 -7.06 -16.09 -4.53
N SER A 15 -6.73 -14.97 -3.87
CA SER A 15 -7.36 -13.67 -4.14
C SER A 15 -7.07 -13.18 -5.55
N LEU A 16 -5.83 -13.35 -6.02
CA LEU A 16 -5.44 -13.03 -7.39
C LEU A 16 -6.18 -13.89 -8.40
N HIS A 17 -6.22 -15.20 -8.16
CA HIS A 17 -6.92 -16.15 -9.02
C HIS A 17 -8.41 -15.82 -9.12
N ASN A 18 -9.09 -15.59 -8.01
CA ASN A 18 -10.50 -15.19 -7.98
C ASN A 18 -10.75 -13.89 -8.75
N LYS A 19 -9.85 -12.90 -8.60
CA LYS A 19 -9.94 -11.62 -9.31
C LYS A 19 -9.76 -11.78 -10.83
N LEU A 20 -8.83 -12.61 -11.25
CA LEU A 20 -8.64 -12.93 -12.67
C LEU A 20 -9.84 -13.69 -13.24
N LEU A 21 -10.44 -14.63 -12.49
CA LEU A 21 -11.66 -15.32 -12.88
C LEU A 21 -12.86 -14.37 -13.03
N GLU A 22 -13.02 -13.40 -12.12
CA GLU A 22 -14.06 -12.37 -12.20
C GLU A 22 -13.99 -11.60 -13.53
N HIS A 23 -12.78 -11.32 -13.99
CA HIS A 23 -12.54 -10.57 -15.22
C HIS A 23 -12.22 -11.44 -16.45
N LYS A 24 -12.32 -12.77 -16.33
CA LYS A 24 -11.99 -13.73 -17.39
C LYS A 24 -12.62 -13.38 -18.73
N ASN A 25 -13.89 -12.97 -18.74
CA ASN A 25 -14.65 -12.66 -19.95
C ASN A 25 -14.29 -11.27 -20.55
N HIS A 26 -13.43 -10.51 -19.90
CA HIS A 26 -13.04 -9.16 -20.32
C HIS A 26 -11.56 -9.06 -20.67
N ILE A 27 -10.76 -10.01 -20.20
CA ILE A 27 -9.33 -10.12 -20.50
C ILE A 27 -9.17 -10.65 -21.91
N GLY A 28 -8.44 -9.93 -22.77
CA GLY A 28 -8.18 -10.34 -24.14
C GLY A 28 -9.09 -9.70 -25.19
N PHE A 29 -10.16 -9.00 -24.82
CA PHE A 29 -10.95 -8.24 -25.78
C PHE A 29 -10.28 -6.89 -26.09
N ASN A 30 -9.88 -6.73 -27.35
CA ASN A 30 -9.18 -5.55 -27.82
C ASN A 30 -9.90 -4.97 -29.06
N CYS A 31 -10.18 -3.67 -29.04
CA CYS A 31 -10.79 -2.99 -30.18
C CYS A 31 -9.95 -3.14 -31.46
N ALA A 32 -8.62 -3.14 -31.36
CA ALA A 32 -7.74 -3.29 -32.52
C ALA A 32 -7.89 -4.69 -33.15
N GLU A 33 -7.90 -5.75 -32.35
CA GLU A 33 -8.09 -7.11 -32.85
C GLU A 33 -9.48 -7.31 -33.47
N GLY A 34 -10.52 -6.82 -32.78
CA GLY A 34 -11.89 -6.85 -33.31
C GLY A 34 -12.00 -6.13 -34.65
N SER A 35 -11.35 -4.97 -34.80
CA SER A 35 -11.32 -4.21 -36.04
C SER A 35 -10.58 -4.94 -37.16
N LEU A 36 -9.48 -5.63 -36.86
CA LEU A 36 -8.73 -6.43 -37.84
C LEU A 36 -9.56 -7.63 -38.34
N ILE A 37 -10.30 -8.28 -37.44
CA ILE A 37 -11.19 -9.38 -37.81
C ILE A 37 -12.32 -8.89 -38.70
N ILE A 38 -12.93 -7.73 -38.42
CA ILE A 38 -13.92 -7.11 -39.27
C ILE A 38 -13.34 -6.81 -40.66
N ALA A 39 -12.16 -6.20 -40.71
CA ALA A 39 -11.50 -5.88 -41.97
C ALA A 39 -11.19 -7.13 -42.80
N SER A 40 -10.73 -8.20 -42.14
CA SER A 40 -10.54 -9.52 -42.78
C SER A 40 -11.84 -10.09 -43.35
N GLY A 41 -12.93 -10.04 -42.60
CA GLY A 41 -14.25 -10.47 -43.04
C GLY A 41 -14.73 -9.68 -44.27
N LEU A 42 -14.56 -8.36 -44.26
CA LEU A 42 -14.90 -7.49 -45.40
C LEU A 42 -14.04 -7.77 -46.63
N ALA A 43 -12.74 -8.02 -46.46
CA ALA A 43 -11.86 -8.43 -47.56
C ALA A 43 -12.31 -9.75 -48.16
N PHE A 44 -12.80 -10.69 -47.33
CA PHE A 44 -13.35 -11.96 -47.79
C PHE A 44 -14.65 -11.76 -48.59
N VAL A 45 -15.55 -10.89 -48.12
CA VAL A 45 -16.76 -10.50 -48.86
C VAL A 45 -16.38 -9.93 -50.22
N TYR A 46 -15.41 -9.01 -50.27
CA TYR A 46 -14.94 -8.45 -51.54
C TYR A 46 -14.43 -9.52 -52.50
N THR A 47 -13.67 -10.50 -52.01
CA THR A 47 -13.15 -11.63 -52.81
C THR A 47 -14.27 -12.49 -53.37
N ILE A 48 -15.30 -12.77 -52.55
CA ILE A 48 -16.48 -13.57 -53.01
C ILE A 48 -17.26 -12.86 -54.12
N VAL A 49 -17.47 -11.53 -53.94
CA VAL A 49 -18.22 -10.73 -54.93
C VAL A 49 -17.44 -10.56 -56.21
N SER A 50 -16.10 -10.38 -56.13
CA SER A 50 -15.23 -10.16 -57.29
C SER A 50 -14.86 -11.47 -58.00
N GLY A 51 -14.79 -12.57 -57.25
CA GLY A 51 -14.44 -13.88 -57.77
C GLY A 51 -15.71 -14.69 -58.16
N LYS A 52 -15.84 -15.10 -59.40
CA LYS A 52 -16.94 -16.02 -59.82
C LYS A 52 -16.67 -17.41 -59.25
N ILE A 53 -17.15 -17.70 -58.05
CA ILE A 53 -17.11 -19.04 -57.46
C ILE A 53 -18.20 -19.86 -58.12
N ASN A 54 -17.82 -20.74 -59.04
CA ASN A 54 -18.77 -21.57 -59.84
C ASN A 54 -19.44 -22.70 -59.04
N ASN A 55 -18.96 -22.99 -57.82
CA ASN A 55 -19.50 -24.04 -56.96
C ASN A 55 -20.42 -23.42 -55.89
N ASN A 56 -21.71 -23.74 -55.97
CA ASN A 56 -22.74 -23.22 -55.06
C ASN A 56 -22.46 -23.54 -53.58
N ILE A 57 -21.97 -24.74 -53.27
CA ILE A 57 -21.67 -25.13 -51.88
C ILE A 57 -20.52 -24.31 -51.34
N LEU A 58 -19.45 -24.16 -52.10
CA LEU A 58 -18.26 -23.38 -51.72
C LEU A 58 -18.61 -21.90 -51.52
N ASN A 59 -19.48 -21.36 -52.35
CA ASN A 59 -20.00 -20.01 -52.26
C ASN A 59 -20.76 -19.79 -50.92
N ILE A 60 -21.69 -20.68 -50.58
CA ILE A 60 -22.44 -20.59 -49.31
C ILE A 60 -21.52 -20.68 -48.12
N VAL A 61 -20.57 -21.62 -48.07
CA VAL A 61 -19.62 -21.76 -46.98
C VAL A 61 -18.76 -20.51 -46.81
N SER A 62 -18.30 -19.93 -47.93
CA SER A 62 -17.50 -18.70 -47.93
C SER A 62 -18.28 -17.51 -47.36
N TRP A 63 -19.54 -17.34 -47.72
CA TRP A 63 -20.43 -16.33 -47.18
C TRP A 63 -20.66 -16.52 -45.67
N CYS A 64 -20.94 -17.75 -45.22
CA CYS A 64 -21.11 -18.04 -43.79
C CYS A 64 -19.86 -17.70 -43.02
N PHE A 65 -18.67 -18.00 -43.54
CA PHE A 65 -17.40 -17.69 -42.90
C PHE A 65 -17.15 -16.18 -42.81
N ALA A 66 -17.35 -15.43 -43.91
CA ALA A 66 -17.18 -13.99 -43.95
C ALA A 66 -18.11 -13.25 -42.95
N ILE A 67 -19.40 -13.62 -42.96
CA ILE A 67 -20.41 -13.06 -42.05
C ILE A 67 -20.08 -13.42 -40.62
N GLY A 68 -19.66 -14.65 -40.32
CA GLY A 68 -19.25 -15.10 -38.99
C GLY A 68 -18.07 -14.27 -38.43
N GLN A 69 -17.06 -13.98 -39.25
CA GLN A 69 -15.94 -13.12 -38.86
C GLN A 69 -16.38 -11.69 -38.53
N ILE A 70 -17.27 -11.11 -39.37
CA ILE A 70 -17.76 -9.75 -39.13
C ILE A 70 -18.56 -9.68 -37.83
N ILE A 71 -19.46 -10.64 -37.59
CA ILE A 71 -20.27 -10.69 -36.37
C ILE A 71 -19.38 -10.87 -35.14
N TYR A 72 -18.41 -11.77 -35.20
CA TYR A 72 -17.47 -12.02 -34.11
C TYR A 72 -16.60 -10.80 -33.81
N GLY A 73 -16.05 -10.16 -34.85
CA GLY A 73 -15.26 -8.93 -34.69
C GLY A 73 -16.09 -7.78 -34.11
N LEU A 74 -17.33 -7.58 -34.53
CA LEU A 74 -18.26 -6.61 -33.98
C LEU A 74 -18.56 -6.90 -32.49
N ALA A 75 -18.80 -8.14 -32.13
CA ALA A 75 -19.03 -8.54 -30.77
C ALA A 75 -17.81 -8.18 -29.87
N GLN A 76 -16.58 -8.47 -30.34
CA GLN A 76 -15.36 -8.09 -29.63
C GLN A 76 -15.25 -6.58 -29.42
N VAL A 77 -15.47 -5.79 -30.46
CA VAL A 77 -15.40 -4.30 -30.35
C VAL A 77 -16.47 -3.79 -29.37
N ILE A 78 -17.71 -4.30 -29.47
CA ILE A 78 -18.80 -3.87 -28.57
C ILE A 78 -18.48 -4.22 -27.11
N ILE A 79 -17.96 -5.42 -26.85
CA ILE A 79 -17.58 -5.85 -25.50
C ILE A 79 -16.44 -4.95 -24.99
N ALA A 80 -15.39 -4.74 -25.78
CA ALA A 80 -14.26 -3.89 -25.39
C ALA A 80 -14.70 -2.44 -25.07
N LEU A 81 -15.62 -1.87 -25.86
CA LEU A 81 -16.15 -0.53 -25.63
C LEU A 81 -17.07 -0.43 -24.40
N LYS A 82 -17.91 -1.45 -24.18
CA LYS A 82 -18.85 -1.47 -23.04
C LYS A 82 -18.12 -1.64 -21.70
N THR A 83 -17.16 -2.53 -21.66
CA THR A 83 -16.49 -2.87 -20.39
C THR A 83 -15.50 -1.79 -19.96
N LYS A 84 -14.97 -0.99 -20.91
CA LYS A 84 -13.87 -0.04 -20.66
C LYS A 84 -12.77 -0.65 -19.80
N PHE A 85 -12.64 -1.98 -19.87
CA PHE A 85 -11.68 -2.74 -19.09
C PHE A 85 -10.37 -2.79 -19.86
N ASN A 86 -9.35 -2.16 -19.33
CA ASN A 86 -8.01 -2.14 -19.90
C ASN A 86 -6.99 -2.69 -18.92
N ALA A 87 -5.78 -2.92 -19.40
CA ALA A 87 -4.69 -3.43 -18.59
C ALA A 87 -4.41 -2.55 -17.34
N GLU A 88 -4.56 -1.23 -17.45
CA GLU A 88 -4.38 -0.32 -16.33
C GLU A 88 -5.45 -0.49 -15.25
N LYS A 89 -6.71 -0.71 -15.64
CA LYS A 89 -7.79 -1.00 -14.70
C LYS A 89 -7.56 -2.33 -14.00
N LEU A 90 -7.15 -3.37 -14.74
CA LEU A 90 -6.76 -4.66 -14.15
C LEU A 90 -5.60 -4.50 -13.18
N TYR A 91 -4.56 -3.77 -13.56
CA TYR A 91 -3.43 -3.47 -12.68
C TYR A 91 -3.88 -2.79 -11.38
N ARG A 92 -4.72 -1.77 -11.44
CA ARG A 92 -5.26 -1.09 -10.26
C ARG A 92 -6.08 -2.02 -9.37
N GLU A 93 -6.85 -2.94 -9.97
CA GLU A 93 -7.60 -3.95 -9.20
C GLU A 93 -6.67 -4.97 -8.53
N ILE A 94 -5.58 -5.37 -9.21
CA ILE A 94 -4.56 -6.25 -8.65
C ILE A 94 -3.81 -5.56 -7.51
N VAL A 95 -3.39 -4.29 -7.70
CA VAL A 95 -2.73 -3.50 -6.63
C VAL A 95 -3.60 -3.37 -5.38
N LYS A 96 -4.94 -3.35 -5.52
CA LYS A 96 -5.84 -3.36 -4.36
C LYS A 96 -5.83 -4.68 -3.58
N LEU A 97 -5.41 -5.77 -4.20
CA LEU A 97 -5.23 -7.07 -3.54
C LEU A 97 -3.90 -7.16 -2.79
N ASP A 98 -3.04 -6.16 -2.99
CA ASP A 98 -1.77 -6.10 -2.28
C ASP A 98 -2.01 -6.04 -0.77
N VAL A 99 -1.66 -7.13 -0.12
CA VAL A 99 -1.69 -7.30 1.33
C VAL A 99 -0.34 -6.89 1.91
N SER A 100 0.43 -6.03 1.19
CA SER A 100 1.74 -5.62 1.68
C SER A 100 1.62 -5.22 3.14
N ALA A 101 2.27 -6.00 3.96
CA ALA A 101 2.26 -5.79 5.39
C ALA A 101 3.08 -4.54 5.68
N HIS A 102 2.38 -3.44 5.95
CA HIS A 102 3.05 -2.25 6.46
C HIS A 102 3.64 -2.57 7.82
N ARG A 103 4.95 -2.77 7.86
CA ARG A 103 5.69 -3.07 9.08
C ARG A 103 6.25 -1.79 9.65
N TYR A 104 5.92 -1.50 10.91
CA TYR A 104 6.43 -0.35 11.64
C TYR A 104 6.99 -0.77 12.99
N SER A 105 8.12 -0.16 13.35
CA SER A 105 8.62 -0.16 14.72
C SER A 105 8.12 1.11 15.41
N LEU A 106 7.27 0.93 16.41
CA LEU A 106 6.75 2.01 17.26
C LEU A 106 7.60 2.14 18.51
N ILE A 107 8.10 3.32 18.76
CA ILE A 107 9.14 3.58 19.77
C ILE A 107 8.58 4.46 20.87
N ALA A 108 8.61 3.97 22.12
CA ALA A 108 8.36 4.75 23.32
C ALA A 108 9.68 5.02 24.05
N ILE A 109 10.25 6.19 23.87
CA ILE A 109 11.42 6.62 24.61
C ILE A 109 10.96 7.15 25.94
N LYS A 110 11.44 6.54 27.03
CA LYS A 110 11.12 6.93 28.41
C LYS A 110 11.95 8.12 28.86
N ASP A 111 11.30 9.00 29.58
CA ASP A 111 11.94 10.12 30.27
C ASP A 111 12.66 9.61 31.54
N SER A 112 13.89 9.15 31.39
CA SER A 112 14.68 8.66 32.52
C SER A 112 15.43 9.75 33.27
N PHE A 113 15.58 10.96 32.71
CA PHE A 113 16.32 12.05 33.33
C PHE A 113 15.51 12.82 34.41
N MET A 114 14.18 12.72 34.41
CA MET A 114 13.29 13.26 35.43
C MET A 114 13.06 12.30 36.63
N GLY A 115 13.71 11.14 36.58
CA GLY A 115 13.62 10.11 37.60
C GLY A 115 12.58 9.03 37.33
N TYR A 116 12.63 7.93 38.09
CA TYR A 116 11.82 6.71 37.89
C TYR A 116 10.30 6.90 37.96
N LYS A 117 9.81 8.04 38.41
CA LYS A 117 8.38 8.35 38.54
C LYS A 117 7.82 9.08 37.32
N SER A 118 8.67 9.45 36.36
CA SER A 118 8.16 10.10 35.13
C SER A 118 7.48 9.11 34.23
N ASN A 119 6.22 9.39 33.88
CA ASN A 119 5.43 8.62 32.92
C ASN A 119 5.40 9.29 31.54
N ARG A 120 6.35 10.22 31.29
CA ARG A 120 6.41 10.90 29.99
C ARG A 120 7.16 10.06 28.96
N ILE A 121 6.74 10.24 27.74
CA ILE A 121 7.27 9.55 26.57
C ILE A 121 7.55 10.62 25.51
N LEU A 122 8.64 10.44 24.78
CA LEU A 122 8.95 11.32 23.67
C LEU A 122 8.01 11.06 22.49
N THR A 123 7.38 12.13 22.04
CA THR A 123 6.50 12.13 20.86
C THR A 123 7.07 13.02 19.79
N LYS A 124 6.70 12.73 18.54
CA LYS A 124 7.05 13.50 17.34
C LYS A 124 5.79 14.10 16.76
N TYR A 125 5.85 15.36 16.32
CA TYR A 125 4.77 16.00 15.58
C TYR A 125 4.78 15.55 14.13
N PHE A 126 3.63 15.11 13.64
CA PHE A 126 3.44 14.71 12.24
C PHE A 126 2.60 15.78 11.54
N GLU A 127 3.25 16.57 10.71
CA GLU A 127 2.59 17.59 9.90
C GLU A 127 1.72 17.01 8.78
N GLY A 128 0.86 17.82 8.20
CA GLY A 128 0.05 17.47 7.04
C GLY A 128 -1.20 16.68 7.41
N LYS A 129 -1.28 15.41 7.03
CA LYS A 129 -2.48 14.59 7.19
C LYS A 129 -2.93 14.42 8.64
N TRP A 130 -1.97 14.32 9.57
CA TRP A 130 -2.25 14.02 10.98
C TRP A 130 -2.32 15.26 11.85
N ASN A 131 -1.37 16.19 11.71
CA ASN A 131 -1.20 17.41 12.54
C ASN A 131 -1.33 17.11 14.03
N GLU A 132 -0.65 16.06 14.52
CA GLU A 132 -0.69 15.62 15.90
C GLU A 132 0.63 15.02 16.36
N TYR A 133 0.83 14.99 17.70
CA TYR A 133 1.94 14.30 18.32
C TYR A 133 1.66 12.81 18.45
N MET A 134 2.55 11.98 17.91
CA MET A 134 2.46 10.52 17.95
C MET A 134 3.77 9.90 18.41
N PHE A 135 3.76 8.59 18.69
CA PHE A 135 4.99 7.85 18.95
C PHE A 135 5.94 7.96 17.76
N LEU A 136 7.24 7.92 18.04
CA LEU A 136 8.22 7.77 16.95
C LEU A 136 7.96 6.45 16.27
N SER A 137 7.90 6.49 14.94
CA SER A 137 7.68 5.30 14.13
C SER A 137 8.69 5.24 13.00
N PHE A 138 9.21 4.04 12.77
CA PHE A 138 10.14 3.77 11.69
C PHE A 138 9.61 2.63 10.83
N PRO A 139 9.59 2.76 9.49
CA PRO A 139 9.29 1.65 8.62
C PRO A 139 10.27 0.52 8.90
N THR A 140 9.76 -0.68 9.08
CA THR A 140 10.60 -1.85 9.35
C THR A 140 10.68 -2.69 8.08
N ALA A 141 11.84 -2.78 7.45
CA ALA A 141 12.11 -3.82 6.47
C ALA A 141 11.99 -5.20 7.15
N ALA A 142 11.66 -6.24 6.39
CA ALA A 142 11.45 -7.59 6.94
C ALA A 142 12.64 -8.12 7.77
N GLU A 143 13.83 -7.60 7.51
CA GLU A 143 15.12 -8.02 8.10
C GLU A 143 15.76 -6.91 8.95
N ARG A 144 14.98 -5.92 9.44
CA ARG A 144 15.58 -4.85 10.24
C ARG A 144 15.99 -5.39 11.59
N ASP A 145 17.29 -5.48 11.80
CA ASP A 145 17.88 -5.83 13.06
C ASP A 145 17.80 -4.68 14.09
N GLU A 146 18.07 -4.99 15.34
CA GLU A 146 18.08 -4.03 16.45
C GLU A 146 19.07 -2.88 16.21
N GLU A 147 20.22 -3.17 15.60
CA GLU A 147 21.28 -2.19 15.32
C GLU A 147 20.81 -1.14 14.29
N SER A 148 20.13 -1.55 13.25
CA SER A 148 19.56 -0.63 12.26
C SER A 148 18.54 0.30 12.90
N LEU A 149 17.75 -0.21 13.86
CA LEU A 149 16.78 0.60 14.58
C LEU A 149 17.43 1.59 15.53
N LYS A 150 18.49 1.18 16.27
CA LYS A 150 19.31 2.08 17.09
C LYS A 150 19.94 3.20 16.26
N ASN A 151 20.46 2.85 15.06
CA ASN A 151 21.03 3.84 14.15
C ASN A 151 19.96 4.85 13.68
N ALA A 152 18.74 4.38 13.36
CA ALA A 152 17.65 5.26 12.94
C ALA A 152 17.20 6.21 14.08
N ILE A 153 17.08 5.71 15.31
CA ILE A 153 16.76 6.52 16.48
C ILE A 153 17.89 7.50 16.76
N GLY A 154 19.16 7.04 16.74
CA GLY A 154 20.33 7.87 16.96
C GLY A 154 20.43 9.01 15.95
N ALA A 155 20.20 8.73 14.68
CA ALA A 155 20.17 9.74 13.62
C ALA A 155 19.04 10.76 13.82
N ALA A 156 17.82 10.30 14.16
CA ALA A 156 16.67 11.17 14.38
C ALA A 156 16.85 12.11 15.58
N LEU A 157 17.51 11.67 16.66
CA LEU A 157 17.71 12.42 17.90
C LEU A 157 19.12 13.01 18.04
N LYS A 158 20.00 12.77 17.07
CA LYS A 158 21.43 13.17 17.09
C LYS A 158 22.17 12.70 18.35
N ILE A 159 21.94 11.44 18.71
CA ILE A 159 22.61 10.79 19.84
C ILE A 159 23.39 9.55 19.37
N PRO A 160 24.48 9.18 20.08
CA PRO A 160 25.20 7.95 19.79
C PRO A 160 24.31 6.73 19.99
N ARG A 161 24.45 5.73 19.12
CA ARG A 161 23.66 4.48 19.21
C ARG A 161 23.95 3.67 20.47
N ASP A 162 25.17 3.79 20.99
CA ASP A 162 25.66 2.97 22.09
C ASP A 162 24.95 3.31 23.42
N VAL A 163 24.35 4.50 23.52
CA VAL A 163 23.56 4.90 24.69
C VAL A 163 22.09 4.50 24.59
N ILE A 164 21.68 3.82 23.50
CA ILE A 164 20.28 3.46 23.22
C ILE A 164 20.05 2.00 23.56
N HIS A 165 19.12 1.73 24.46
CA HIS A 165 18.71 0.39 24.86
C HIS A 165 17.27 0.13 24.42
N LEU A 166 17.10 -0.86 23.53
CA LEU A 166 15.82 -1.28 22.97
C LEU A 166 15.27 -2.49 23.71
N TYR A 167 14.01 -2.43 24.08
CA TYR A 167 13.30 -3.56 24.67
C TYR A 167 12.02 -3.81 23.88
N GLN A 168 12.01 -4.85 23.07
CA GLN A 168 10.81 -5.29 22.36
C GLN A 168 9.77 -5.76 23.37
N LYS A 169 8.56 -5.24 23.29
CA LYS A 169 7.44 -5.57 24.18
C LYS A 169 6.40 -6.46 23.51
N ALA A 170 6.05 -6.15 22.26
CA ALA A 170 5.04 -6.90 21.53
C ALA A 170 5.22 -6.72 20.02
N SER A 171 4.70 -7.68 19.27
CA SER A 171 4.46 -7.54 17.84
C SER A 171 3.00 -7.87 17.58
N ILE A 172 2.28 -6.94 16.96
CA ILE A 172 0.83 -7.02 16.80
C ILE A 172 0.49 -6.87 15.33
N TYR A 173 -0.27 -7.84 14.84
CA TYR A 173 -0.91 -7.78 13.54
C TYR A 173 -2.27 -7.11 13.66
N GLN A 174 -2.52 -6.08 12.87
CA GLN A 174 -3.79 -5.37 12.85
C GLN A 174 -4.24 -5.13 11.40
N PRO A 175 -5.28 -5.81 10.93
CA PRO A 175 -5.93 -5.43 9.69
C PRO A 175 -6.69 -4.12 9.93
N LYS A 176 -6.44 -3.12 9.10
CA LYS A 176 -7.15 -1.82 9.13
C LYS A 176 -7.65 -1.47 7.74
N ILE A 177 -8.80 -0.83 7.66
CA ILE A 177 -9.25 -0.24 6.41
C ILE A 177 -8.41 1.02 6.17
N SER A 178 -7.64 1.01 5.09
CA SER A 178 -6.91 2.19 4.64
C SER A 178 -7.90 3.23 4.12
N GLN A 179 -7.91 4.42 4.73
CA GLN A 179 -8.78 5.51 4.27
C GLN A 179 -8.39 6.04 2.88
N ASP A 180 -7.11 5.90 2.51
CA ASP A 180 -6.62 6.39 1.23
C ASP A 180 -7.05 5.51 0.05
N TRP A 181 -7.18 4.20 0.29
CA TRP A 181 -7.44 3.21 -0.75
C TRP A 181 -8.77 2.48 -0.58
N ASN A 182 -9.48 2.72 0.53
CA ASN A 182 -10.70 2.00 0.92
C ASN A 182 -10.56 0.46 0.83
N THR A 183 -9.38 -0.03 1.19
CA THR A 183 -9.02 -1.46 1.19
C THR A 183 -8.52 -1.88 2.56
N VAL A 184 -8.71 -3.14 2.91
CA VAL A 184 -8.12 -3.70 4.14
C VAL A 184 -6.62 -3.86 3.92
N ARG A 185 -5.82 -3.22 4.77
CA ARG A 185 -4.36 -3.37 4.79
C ARG A 185 -3.90 -4.03 6.07
N ALA A 186 -2.89 -4.85 5.94
CA ALA A 186 -2.24 -5.50 7.07
C ALA A 186 -1.16 -4.58 7.65
N TYR A 187 -1.22 -4.34 8.96
CA TYR A 187 -0.20 -3.60 9.67
C TYR A 187 0.46 -4.52 10.70
N TYR A 188 1.77 -4.68 10.60
CA TYR A 188 2.58 -5.35 11.60
C TYR A 188 3.34 -4.28 12.40
N ASN A 189 2.86 -4.02 13.60
CA ASN A 189 3.46 -3.05 14.50
C ASN A 189 4.28 -3.78 15.56
N THR A 190 5.58 -3.53 15.59
CA THR A 190 6.45 -3.99 16.67
C THR A 190 6.69 -2.83 17.64
N TYR A 191 6.39 -3.06 18.90
CA TYR A 191 6.44 -2.06 19.96
C TYR A 191 7.73 -2.20 20.78
N TYR A 192 8.46 -1.10 20.89
CA TYR A 192 9.70 -1.04 21.66
C TYR A 192 9.59 0.03 22.75
N VAL A 193 10.04 -0.31 23.96
CA VAL A 193 10.37 0.66 24.99
C VAL A 193 11.86 0.92 24.92
N VAL A 194 12.23 2.20 24.93
CA VAL A 194 13.59 2.64 24.75
C VAL A 194 14.05 3.45 25.96
N TYR A 195 15.21 3.10 26.47
CA TYR A 195 15.93 3.87 27.48
C TYR A 195 17.20 4.44 26.86
N ILE A 196 17.54 5.65 27.28
CA ILE A 196 18.74 6.36 26.85
C ILE A 196 19.54 6.67 28.11
N ASP A 197 20.81 6.24 28.17
CA ASP A 197 21.65 6.38 29.34
C ASP A 197 21.97 7.85 29.67
N SER A 198 22.18 8.66 28.63
CA SER A 198 22.45 10.06 28.77
C SER A 198 21.75 10.91 27.73
N PHE A 199 21.00 11.89 28.16
CA PHE A 199 20.31 12.83 27.29
C PHE A 199 21.13 14.11 27.12
N PRO A 200 21.39 14.56 25.87
CA PRO A 200 21.86 15.92 25.64
C PRO A 200 20.91 16.96 26.23
N GLU A 201 21.42 18.12 26.62
CA GLU A 201 20.61 19.17 27.25
C GLU A 201 19.40 19.58 26.41
N LEU A 202 19.55 19.62 25.09
CA LEU A 202 18.45 19.93 24.17
C LEU A 202 17.25 18.99 24.36
N LEU A 203 17.50 17.70 24.52
CA LEU A 203 16.45 16.68 24.64
C LEU A 203 15.77 16.66 26.01
N LYS A 204 16.35 17.34 27.01
CA LYS A 204 15.76 17.48 28.35
C LYS A 204 14.67 18.54 28.42
N ASN A 205 14.59 19.43 27.40
CA ASN A 205 13.51 20.39 27.28
C ASN A 205 12.17 19.69 27.03
N ASN A 206 11.12 20.28 27.61
CA ASN A 206 9.76 19.69 27.41
C ASN A 206 9.33 19.62 25.96
N GLU A 207 9.75 20.61 25.16
CA GLU A 207 9.55 20.69 23.72
C GLU A 207 10.85 21.13 23.05
N PHE A 208 11.20 20.53 21.93
CA PHE A 208 12.41 20.87 21.19
C PHE A 208 12.27 20.52 19.71
N GLU A 209 13.21 21.00 18.89
CA GLU A 209 13.23 20.77 17.47
C GLU A 209 14.59 20.22 17.03
N ILE A 210 14.59 19.24 16.13
CA ILE A 210 15.77 18.71 15.47
C ILE A 210 15.49 18.64 13.97
N ASP A 211 16.29 19.33 13.16
CA ASP A 211 16.19 19.34 11.69
C ASP A 211 14.78 19.67 11.18
N GLY A 212 14.09 20.63 11.79
CA GLY A 212 12.72 21.02 11.42
C GLY A 212 11.63 20.07 11.95
N VAL A 213 12.00 19.05 12.72
CA VAL A 213 11.04 18.12 13.31
C VAL A 213 10.79 18.50 14.76
N HIS A 214 9.53 18.71 15.13
CA HIS A 214 9.13 19.06 16.49
C HIS A 214 8.90 17.82 17.34
N TYR A 215 9.47 17.84 18.54
CA TYR A 215 9.35 16.79 19.55
C TYR A 215 8.81 17.36 20.87
N LYS A 216 8.08 16.52 21.60
CA LYS A 216 7.49 16.89 22.89
C LYS A 216 7.45 15.70 23.84
N TRP A 217 7.79 15.94 25.10
CA TRP A 217 7.56 14.96 26.17
C TRP A 217 6.13 15.02 26.65
N MET A 218 5.40 13.92 26.52
CA MET A 218 3.98 13.84 26.87
C MET A 218 3.69 12.61 27.72
N THR A 219 2.73 12.74 28.64
CA THR A 219 2.13 11.57 29.26
C THR A 219 1.12 10.91 28.33
N LEU A 220 0.81 9.64 28.56
CA LEU A 220 -0.26 8.96 27.78
C LEU A 220 -1.59 9.70 27.89
N GLU A 221 -1.95 10.21 29.06
CA GLU A 221 -3.17 10.99 29.26
C GLU A 221 -3.19 12.28 28.43
N GLN A 222 -2.05 12.97 28.31
CA GLN A 222 -1.94 14.15 27.45
C GLN A 222 -2.13 13.77 25.97
N MET A 223 -1.50 12.67 25.54
CA MET A 223 -1.67 12.16 24.19
C MET A 223 -3.12 11.76 23.92
N GLU A 224 -3.81 11.13 24.86
CA GLU A 224 -5.22 10.76 24.73
C GLU A 224 -6.12 11.99 24.63
N ARG A 225 -5.91 13.01 25.45
CA ARG A 225 -6.70 14.27 25.39
C ARG A 225 -6.51 15.03 24.07
N GLU A 226 -5.31 15.02 23.50
CA GLU A 226 -5.08 15.63 22.19
C GLU A 226 -5.74 14.79 21.07
N ALA A 227 -5.78 13.48 21.23
CA ALA A 227 -6.39 12.56 20.28
C ALA A 227 -7.92 12.52 20.33
N GLU A 228 -8.53 12.76 21.48
CA GLU A 228 -10.00 12.84 21.61
C GLU A 228 -10.59 13.95 20.75
N LYS A 229 -9.80 14.98 20.45
CA LYS A 229 -10.16 16.03 19.51
C LYS A 229 -10.19 15.56 18.05
N LYS A 230 -9.55 14.42 17.75
CA LYS A 230 -9.41 13.85 16.40
C LYS A 230 -9.51 12.32 16.55
N GLU A 231 -10.59 11.68 16.22
CA GLU A 231 -10.87 10.22 16.39
C GLU A 231 -9.80 9.24 15.86
N HIS A 232 -8.58 9.73 15.64
CA HIS A 232 -7.51 9.04 14.96
C HIS A 232 -6.56 8.31 15.91
N ASN A 233 -6.13 7.09 15.53
CA ASN A 233 -5.13 6.25 16.23
C ASN A 233 -5.42 5.86 17.70
N LYS A 234 -6.67 5.95 18.15
CA LYS A 234 -7.08 5.57 19.51
C LYS A 234 -6.65 4.16 19.90
N ASN A 235 -6.69 3.23 18.97
CA ASN A 235 -6.36 1.82 19.22
C ASN A 235 -4.85 1.58 19.40
N GLU A 236 -3.98 2.29 18.67
CA GLU A 236 -2.53 2.16 18.81
C GLU A 236 -2.06 2.65 20.17
N ARG A 237 -2.57 3.78 20.63
CA ARG A 237 -2.25 4.37 21.93
C ARG A 237 -2.68 3.47 23.08
N ARG A 238 -3.91 2.93 23.04
CA ARG A 238 -4.41 1.98 24.04
C ARG A 238 -3.61 0.69 24.08
N THR A 239 -3.16 0.21 22.93
CA THR A 239 -2.32 -0.97 22.85
C THR A 239 -0.96 -0.70 23.47
N PHE A 240 -0.35 0.44 23.13
CA PHE A 240 0.96 0.81 23.69
C PHE A 240 0.90 1.03 25.20
N ALA A 241 -0.17 1.63 25.71
CA ALA A 241 -0.39 1.87 27.13
C ALA A 241 -0.34 0.59 27.99
N ARG A 242 -0.58 -0.58 27.42
CA ARG A 242 -0.50 -1.87 28.14
C ARG A 242 0.93 -2.37 28.34
N TYR A 243 1.90 -1.83 27.61
CA TYR A 243 3.29 -2.30 27.59
C TYR A 243 4.29 -1.32 28.16
N ILE A 244 3.86 -0.10 28.46
CA ILE A 244 4.67 0.97 29.06
C ILE A 244 4.40 1.09 30.54
#